data_85a9b9ed1bcbd333cfd85ad3b8c19d98
#
_entry.id   85a9b9ed1bcbd333cfd85ad3b8c19d98
#
_cell.length_a   1.000
_cell.length_b   1.000
_cell.length_c   1.000
_cell.angle_alpha   90.00
_cell.angle_beta   90.00
_cell.angle_gamma   90.00
#
_symmetry.space_group_name_H-M   'P 1'
#
loop_
_entity.id
_entity.type
_entity.pdbx_description
1 polymer ?
#
loop_
_entity_poly.entity_id
_entity_poly.type
_entity_poly.pdbx_seq_one_letter_code
_entity_poly.pdbx_strand_id
1 'polypeptide(L)'
;KVAKANPRYILFNSIILLMFNIAKILISALIIFAASEIGKRDSLLGAIIVSLPMISLITISWLYFETKDVDKIIDFSYGVLAMIMPSLSFFITLPYFLKRINFIPSMFISISIMVVLYFALSMLYKKIGVEI
;
A
#
# COMPACT_ATOMS: atom_id res chain seq x y z
N LYS A 1 -18.62 -36.47 11.54
CA LYS A 1 -18.43 -36.85 10.11
C LYS A 1 -18.14 -35.55 9.35
N VAL A 2 -16.87 -35.26 9.09
CA VAL A 2 -16.46 -34.15 8.24
C VAL A 2 -16.83 -34.51 6.81
N ALA A 3 -17.80 -33.83 6.22
CA ALA A 3 -18.18 -34.02 4.83
C ALA A 3 -16.92 -33.72 3.97
N LYS A 4 -16.42 -34.74 3.25
CA LYS A 4 -15.35 -34.60 2.28
C LYS A 4 -15.86 -33.63 1.20
N ALA A 5 -15.35 -32.40 1.23
CA ALA A 5 -15.64 -31.42 0.18
C ALA A 5 -15.27 -32.00 -1.17
N ASN A 6 -16.17 -31.92 -2.16
CA ASN A 6 -15.97 -32.46 -3.50
C ASN A 6 -14.70 -31.83 -4.12
N PRO A 7 -13.71 -32.62 -4.58
CA PRO A 7 -12.46 -32.10 -5.14
C PRO A 7 -12.65 -31.09 -6.27
N ARG A 8 -13.73 -31.22 -7.04
CA ARG A 8 -14.07 -30.27 -8.11
C ARG A 8 -14.45 -28.87 -7.57
N TYR A 9 -15.11 -28.80 -6.42
CA TYR A 9 -15.46 -27.54 -5.77
C TYR A 9 -14.23 -26.83 -5.23
N ILE A 10 -13.29 -27.60 -4.65
CA ILE A 10 -12.02 -27.05 -4.15
C ILE A 10 -11.19 -26.48 -5.30
N LEU A 11 -11.05 -27.22 -6.40
CA LEU A 11 -10.34 -26.77 -7.60
C LEU A 11 -10.98 -25.51 -8.22
N PHE A 12 -12.30 -25.49 -8.35
CA PHE A 12 -13.02 -24.36 -8.92
C PHE A 12 -12.84 -23.09 -8.08
N ASN A 13 -12.99 -23.19 -6.76
CA ASN A 13 -12.77 -22.05 -5.85
C ASN A 13 -11.30 -21.57 -5.88
N SER A 14 -10.35 -22.50 -5.98
CA SER A 14 -8.92 -22.14 -6.07
C SER A 14 -8.59 -21.41 -7.37
N ILE A 15 -9.20 -21.80 -8.49
CA ILE A 15 -9.03 -21.12 -9.79
C ILE A 15 -9.63 -19.72 -9.74
N ILE A 16 -10.83 -19.56 -9.20
CA ILE A 16 -11.48 -18.25 -9.06
C ILE A 16 -10.62 -17.34 -8.18
N LEU A 17 -10.15 -17.82 -7.03
CA LEU A 17 -9.29 -17.07 -6.13
C LEU A 17 -7.98 -16.65 -6.82
N LEU A 18 -7.38 -17.54 -7.60
CA LEU A 18 -6.18 -17.25 -8.38
C LEU A 18 -6.45 -16.15 -9.43
N MET A 19 -7.55 -16.25 -10.16
CA MET A 19 -7.94 -15.23 -11.15
C MET A 19 -8.15 -13.85 -10.49
N PHE A 20 -8.82 -13.81 -9.33
CA PHE A 20 -8.98 -12.57 -8.56
C PHE A 20 -7.63 -11.97 -8.14
N ASN A 21 -6.71 -12.79 -7.64
CA ASN A 21 -5.38 -12.32 -7.24
C ASN A 21 -4.57 -11.83 -8.43
N ILE A 22 -4.63 -12.51 -9.57
CA ILE A 22 -3.98 -12.05 -10.81
C ILE A 22 -4.57 -10.71 -11.26
N ALA A 23 -5.90 -10.54 -11.23
CA ALA A 23 -6.55 -9.29 -11.58
C ALA A 23 -6.10 -8.13 -10.66
N LYS A 24 -6.01 -8.34 -9.35
CA LYS A 24 -5.47 -7.35 -8.39
C LYS A 24 -4.06 -6.91 -8.79
N ILE A 25 -3.17 -7.87 -9.08
CA ILE A 25 -1.78 -7.59 -9.47
C ILE A 25 -1.72 -6.80 -10.77
N LEU A 26 -2.46 -7.21 -11.80
CA LEU A 26 -2.47 -6.55 -13.10
C LEU A 26 -2.99 -5.11 -13.01
N ILE A 27 -4.08 -4.87 -12.29
CA ILE A 27 -4.64 -3.52 -12.09
C ILE A 27 -3.62 -2.64 -11.38
N SER A 28 -3.00 -3.12 -10.29
CA SER A 28 -1.97 -2.37 -9.56
C SER A 28 -0.76 -2.04 -10.43
N ALA A 29 -0.29 -3.00 -11.23
CA ALA A 29 0.83 -2.80 -12.14
C ALA A 29 0.51 -1.75 -13.23
N LEU A 30 -0.70 -1.78 -13.80
CA LEU A 30 -1.15 -0.79 -14.80
C LEU A 30 -1.20 0.62 -14.22
N ILE A 31 -1.66 0.78 -12.98
CA ILE A 31 -1.71 2.09 -12.30
C ILE A 31 -0.30 2.63 -12.09
N ILE A 32 0.63 1.80 -11.60
CA ILE A 32 2.02 2.19 -11.39
C ILE A 32 2.68 2.58 -12.72
N PHE A 33 2.46 1.78 -13.77
CA PHE A 33 2.99 2.06 -15.11
C PHE A 33 2.45 3.39 -15.65
N ALA A 34 1.14 3.60 -15.60
CA ALA A 34 0.51 4.83 -16.07
C ALA A 34 1.02 6.06 -15.31
N ALA A 35 1.12 5.98 -13.98
CA ALA A 35 1.65 7.05 -13.15
C ALA A 35 3.10 7.39 -13.51
N SER A 36 3.94 6.37 -13.73
CA SER A 36 5.33 6.55 -14.14
C SER A 36 5.45 7.19 -15.53
N GLU A 37 4.65 6.77 -16.50
CA GLU A 37 4.70 7.30 -17.86
C GLU A 37 4.19 8.74 -17.95
N ILE A 38 3.11 9.06 -17.21
CA ILE A 38 2.59 10.43 -17.13
C ILE A 38 3.59 11.35 -16.43
N GLY A 39 4.21 10.88 -15.34
CA GLY A 39 5.21 11.65 -14.59
C GLY A 39 6.45 12.03 -15.40
N LYS A 40 6.79 11.27 -16.45
CA LYS A 40 7.88 11.63 -17.38
C LYS A 40 7.54 12.83 -18.26
N ARG A 41 6.25 13.03 -18.56
CA ARG A 41 5.77 14.10 -19.46
C ARG A 41 5.35 15.34 -18.69
N ASP A 42 4.66 15.14 -17.57
CA ASP A 42 4.17 16.19 -16.69
C ASP A 42 4.35 15.77 -15.24
N SER A 43 5.30 16.44 -14.58
CA SER A 43 5.64 16.17 -13.20
C SER A 43 4.47 16.43 -12.23
N LEU A 44 3.65 17.44 -12.50
CA LEU A 44 2.51 17.78 -11.66
C LEU A 44 1.39 16.72 -11.78
N LEU A 45 1.05 16.35 -13.01
CA LEU A 45 0.05 15.30 -13.25
C LEU A 45 0.52 13.95 -12.69
N GLY A 46 1.79 13.62 -12.89
CA GLY A 46 2.38 12.43 -12.27
C GLY A 46 2.30 12.45 -10.75
N ALA A 47 2.63 13.59 -10.13
CA ALA A 47 2.54 13.75 -8.67
C ALA A 47 1.09 13.60 -8.16
N ILE A 48 0.10 14.19 -8.85
CA ILE A 48 -1.32 14.03 -8.51
C ILE A 48 -1.72 12.56 -8.54
N ILE A 49 -1.38 11.83 -9.59
CA ILE A 49 -1.74 10.41 -9.72
C ILE A 49 -1.10 9.57 -8.62
N VAL A 50 0.18 9.80 -8.33
CA VAL A 50 0.91 9.07 -7.27
C VAL A 50 0.39 9.44 -5.88
N SER A 51 -0.07 10.68 -5.67
CA SER A 51 -0.61 11.13 -4.38
C SER A 51 -2.00 10.60 -4.09
N LEU A 52 -2.76 10.17 -5.11
CA LEU A 52 -4.02 9.49 -4.89
C LEU A 52 -3.77 8.16 -4.15
N PRO A 53 -4.52 7.85 -3.09
CA PRO A 53 -4.30 6.64 -2.31
C PRO A 53 -4.84 5.39 -3.03
N MET A 54 -4.37 5.16 -4.28
CA MET A 54 -4.91 4.12 -5.17
C MET A 54 -4.78 2.72 -4.57
N ILE A 55 -3.65 2.42 -3.92
CA ILE A 55 -3.45 1.13 -3.24
C ILE A 55 -4.45 0.98 -2.10
N SER A 56 -4.64 2.04 -1.29
CA SER A 56 -5.60 2.02 -0.19
C SER A 56 -7.04 1.86 -0.70
N LEU A 57 -7.41 2.56 -1.78
CA LEU A 57 -8.73 2.43 -2.40
C LEU A 57 -9.00 1.01 -2.89
N ILE A 58 -8.04 0.41 -3.59
CA ILE A 58 -8.15 -0.98 -4.06
C ILE A 58 -8.24 -1.93 -2.86
N THR A 59 -7.36 -1.76 -1.86
CA THR A 59 -7.33 -2.62 -0.67
C THR A 59 -8.64 -2.52 0.12
N ILE A 60 -9.16 -1.31 0.36
CA ILE A 60 -10.44 -1.10 1.05
C ILE A 60 -11.59 -1.75 0.26
N SER A 61 -11.61 -1.57 -1.05
CA SER A 61 -12.64 -2.18 -1.89
C SER A 61 -12.63 -3.71 -1.78
N TRP A 62 -11.46 -4.33 -1.91
CA TRP A 62 -11.35 -5.78 -1.77
C TRP A 62 -11.67 -6.26 -0.36
N LEU A 63 -11.20 -5.56 0.67
CA LEU A 63 -11.50 -5.89 2.06
C LEU A 63 -13.02 -5.90 2.30
N TYR A 64 -13.74 -4.89 1.78
CA TYR A 64 -15.18 -4.84 1.87
C TYR A 64 -15.87 -5.98 1.12
N PHE A 65 -15.44 -6.25 -0.13
CA PHE A 65 -16.07 -7.32 -0.93
C PHE A 65 -15.87 -8.70 -0.29
N GLU A 66 -14.75 -8.94 0.35
CA GLU A 66 -14.41 -10.22 0.97
C GLU A 66 -15.05 -10.39 2.36
N THR A 67 -15.08 -9.32 3.17
CA THR A 67 -15.51 -9.43 4.59
C THR A 67 -16.93 -8.94 4.83
N LYS A 68 -17.40 -7.97 4.06
CA LYS A 68 -18.65 -7.20 4.30
C LYS A 68 -18.69 -6.53 5.67
N ASP A 69 -17.54 -6.32 6.29
CA ASP A 69 -17.35 -5.82 7.63
C ASP A 69 -16.90 -4.35 7.55
N VAL A 70 -17.81 -3.44 7.88
CA VAL A 70 -17.58 -2.00 7.82
C VAL A 70 -16.61 -1.56 8.92
N ASP A 71 -16.68 -2.19 10.09
CA ASP A 71 -15.82 -1.82 11.22
C ASP A 71 -14.34 -2.08 10.90
N LYS A 72 -14.04 -3.20 10.24
CA LYS A 72 -12.68 -3.46 9.72
C LYS A 72 -12.18 -2.40 8.75
N ILE A 73 -13.07 -1.84 7.94
CA ILE A 73 -12.69 -0.78 7.00
C ILE A 73 -12.40 0.50 7.73
N ILE A 74 -13.19 0.84 8.74
CA ILE A 74 -12.97 2.01 9.60
C ILE A 74 -11.61 1.88 10.29
N ASP A 75 -11.34 0.77 10.95
CA ASP A 75 -10.08 0.52 11.64
C ASP A 75 -8.89 0.58 10.68
N PHE A 76 -8.99 -0.07 9.53
CA PHE A 76 -7.97 0.01 8.48
C PHE A 76 -7.72 1.45 8.01
N SER A 77 -8.77 2.24 7.83
CA SER A 77 -8.67 3.63 7.38
C SER A 77 -7.97 4.51 8.43
N TYR A 78 -8.29 4.33 9.72
CA TYR A 78 -7.60 5.02 10.81
C TYR A 78 -6.13 4.57 10.90
N GLY A 79 -5.84 3.29 10.73
CA GLY A 79 -4.48 2.77 10.67
C GLY A 79 -3.67 3.42 9.54
N VAL A 80 -4.23 3.51 8.34
CA VAL A 80 -3.59 4.20 7.20
C VAL A 80 -3.34 5.67 7.52
N LEU A 81 -4.32 6.38 8.07
CA LEU A 81 -4.19 7.80 8.43
C LEU A 81 -3.07 8.01 9.46
N ALA A 82 -3.01 7.16 10.48
CA ALA A 82 -1.97 7.21 11.50
C ALA A 82 -0.55 6.98 10.92
N MET A 83 -0.45 6.11 9.90
CA MET A 83 0.83 5.72 9.29
C MET A 83 1.24 6.58 8.09
N ILE A 84 0.49 7.62 7.73
CA ILE A 84 0.86 8.49 6.60
C ILE A 84 2.05 9.41 6.93
N MET A 85 2.24 9.77 8.21
CA MET A 85 3.28 10.70 8.65
C MET A 85 4.71 10.21 8.34
N PRO A 86 5.10 8.97 8.66
CA PRO A 86 6.43 8.48 8.29
C PRO A 86 6.67 8.48 6.78
N SER A 87 5.65 8.20 5.95
CA SER A 87 5.82 8.17 4.50
C SER A 87 6.12 9.56 3.92
N LEU A 88 5.63 10.64 4.53
CA LEU A 88 5.97 12.01 4.13
C LEU A 88 7.47 12.30 4.28
N SER A 89 8.13 11.68 5.24
CA SER A 89 9.58 11.87 5.44
C SER A 89 10.40 11.48 4.23
N PHE A 90 9.97 10.46 3.49
CA PHE A 90 10.62 10.03 2.24
C PHE A 90 10.61 11.17 1.20
N PHE A 91 9.47 11.81 0.98
CA PHE A 91 9.34 12.89 0.00
C PHE A 91 10.07 14.17 0.40
N ILE A 92 10.37 14.35 1.68
CA ILE A 92 11.17 15.48 2.19
C ILE A 92 12.68 15.16 2.06
N THR A 93 13.06 13.96 2.47
CA THR A 93 14.48 13.58 2.54
C THR A 93 15.08 13.25 1.18
N LEU A 94 14.32 12.63 0.28
CA LEU A 94 14.79 12.25 -1.04
C LEU A 94 15.29 13.44 -1.86
N PRO A 95 14.56 14.54 -2.05
CA PRO A 95 15.07 15.70 -2.79
C PRO A 95 16.29 16.36 -2.11
N TYR A 96 16.36 16.32 -0.79
CA TYR A 96 17.51 16.86 -0.06
C TYR A 96 18.80 16.10 -0.36
N PHE A 97 18.74 14.76 -0.36
CA PHE A 97 19.89 13.93 -0.67
C PHE A 97 20.23 13.92 -2.15
N LEU A 98 19.25 13.96 -3.05
CA LEU A 98 19.47 14.01 -4.52
C LEU A 98 20.27 15.24 -4.96
N LYS A 99 20.22 16.35 -4.20
CA LYS A 99 21.04 17.55 -4.47
C LYS A 99 22.52 17.38 -4.09
N ARG A 100 22.87 16.32 -3.35
CA ARG A 100 24.21 16.15 -2.76
C ARG A 100 24.90 14.87 -3.20
N ILE A 101 24.13 13.82 -3.47
CA ILE A 101 24.64 12.49 -3.80
C ILE A 101 23.80 11.86 -4.92
N ASN A 102 24.31 10.77 -5.50
CA ASN A 102 23.65 10.04 -6.60
C ASN A 102 22.31 9.44 -6.18
N PHE A 103 21.48 9.09 -7.19
CA PHE A 103 20.11 8.58 -7.02
C PHE A 103 20.04 7.36 -6.10
N ILE A 104 20.86 6.32 -6.34
CA ILE A 104 20.79 5.06 -5.61
C ILE A 104 21.03 5.25 -4.10
N PRO A 105 22.13 5.87 -3.63
CA PRO A 105 22.31 6.09 -2.21
C PRO A 105 21.27 7.04 -1.60
N SER A 106 20.77 8.05 -2.34
CA SER A 106 19.69 8.92 -1.87
C SER A 106 18.41 8.13 -1.57
N MET A 107 18.05 7.21 -2.45
CA MET A 107 16.89 6.31 -2.26
C MET A 107 17.06 5.46 -1.00
N PHE A 108 18.21 4.78 -0.85
CA PHE A 108 18.46 3.93 0.31
C PHE A 108 18.42 4.70 1.64
N ILE A 109 19.03 5.86 1.71
CA ILE A 109 19.03 6.69 2.91
C ILE A 109 17.61 7.16 3.25
N SER A 110 16.87 7.66 2.26
CA SER A 110 15.50 8.15 2.46
C SER A 110 14.54 7.04 2.88
N ILE A 111 14.65 5.84 2.29
CA ILE A 111 13.89 4.67 2.70
C ILE A 111 14.26 4.26 4.13
N SER A 112 15.55 4.24 4.47
CA SER A 112 15.99 3.87 5.81
C SER A 112 15.44 4.82 6.88
N ILE A 113 15.46 6.14 6.62
CA ILE A 113 14.86 7.14 7.51
C ILE A 113 13.37 6.88 7.68
N MET A 114 12.66 6.68 6.59
CA MET A 114 11.22 6.37 6.61
C MET A 114 10.93 5.12 7.45
N VAL A 115 11.67 4.03 7.25
CA VAL A 115 11.50 2.78 8.00
C VAL A 115 11.76 2.98 9.49
N VAL A 116 12.81 3.71 9.86
CA VAL A 116 13.10 4.03 11.27
C VAL A 116 11.94 4.81 11.89
N LEU A 117 11.38 5.78 11.17
CA LEU A 117 10.22 6.55 11.65
C LEU A 117 8.97 5.69 11.80
N TYR A 118 8.74 4.72 10.91
CA TYR A 118 7.66 3.75 11.08
C TYR A 118 7.80 2.95 12.37
N PHE A 119 9.00 2.44 12.65
CA PHE A 119 9.25 1.71 13.90
C PHE A 119 9.09 2.61 15.13
N ALA A 120 9.64 3.82 15.09
CA ALA A 120 9.52 4.76 16.20
C ALA A 120 8.04 5.12 16.49
N LEU A 121 7.26 5.39 15.44
CA LEU A 121 5.85 5.71 15.57
C LEU A 121 5.03 4.51 16.06
N SER A 122 5.29 3.32 15.55
CA SER A 122 4.65 2.08 15.99
C SER A 122 4.92 1.80 17.47
N MET A 123 6.15 1.99 17.94
CA MET A 123 6.48 1.87 19.37
C MET A 123 5.76 2.93 20.22
N LEU A 124 5.63 4.15 19.70
CA LEU A 124 4.92 5.23 20.40
C LEU A 124 3.44 4.89 20.55
N TYR A 125 2.76 4.43 19.51
CA TYR A 125 1.35 4.04 19.56
C TYR A 125 1.10 2.91 20.55
N LYS A 126 1.94 1.87 20.55
CA LYS A 126 1.87 0.79 21.54
C LYS A 126 2.00 1.31 22.97
N LYS A 127 2.88 2.30 23.20
CA LYS A 127 3.09 2.87 24.55
C LYS A 127 1.91 3.72 25.03
N ILE A 128 1.18 4.35 24.10
CA ILE A 128 0.01 5.19 24.40
C ILE A 128 -1.28 4.34 24.51
N GLY A 129 -1.20 3.03 24.21
CA GLY A 129 -2.36 2.13 24.28
C GLY A 129 -3.32 2.27 23.09
N VAL A 130 -2.85 2.84 21.97
CA VAL A 130 -3.61 2.89 20.71
C VAL A 130 -3.32 1.58 19.98
N GLU A 131 -4.29 0.68 19.95
CA GLU A 131 -4.27 -0.51 19.11
C GLU A 131 -4.57 -0.07 17.67
N ILE A 132 -3.55 -0.18 16.81
CA ILE A 132 -3.64 0.09 15.37
C ILE A 132 -3.35 -1.21 14.63
#